data_4e682140257b601b52b7b6aa72bebfcb
#
_entry.id   4e682140257b601b52b7b6aa72bebfcb
#
_cell.length_a   1.000
_cell.length_b   1.000
_cell.length_c   1.000
_cell.angle_alpha   90.00
_cell.angle_beta   90.00
_cell.angle_gamma   90.00
#
_symmetry.space_group_name_H-M   'P 1'
#
loop_
_entity.id
_entity.type
_entity.pdbx_description
1 polymer ?
#
loop_
_entity_poly.entity_id
_entity_poly.type
_entity_poly.pdbx_seq_one_letter_code
_entity_poly.pdbx_strand_id
1 'polypeptide(L)'
;MTSLPYQTADEAVKIVKSGDHLHWPCVAAAPEHLIRALVARASELENVTITHLYTEGYADYVLPQYAGHFHLDSFFIGGNVRKATQSGYADYIPCSLSDTARIIREGHQPVNGVFIMVSEPDEEDFVSLGTSVDCTLAAIERADYVIAQVNRHMPYCYGDARIPMSKITAWVRHDAPLAEAEFPPLSEQDIAIGRHAAALIPDGATLQIGIGNIPNAVLAQLGGHKHLGIHSEMFSDGVLPLIESGVIDGSRKKNRPGKHVATFLKGTQKLYDYVHRNPDVRIDDVAYTNNPAVIAQNPKVVALNSAIQIDLTGQVCADSIGSTMFSGSGGQLDFMLGAGASEGGIPIVAMPSITAKGVSKIVPTLTVGAGVVTPRTVVHWVITEYGAVNLFGKPLRERAKLLISIAHPSVREELERAAFERAGGN
;
A
#
# COMPACT_ATOMS: atom_id res chain seq x y z
N MET A 1 27.46 5.40 25.22
CA MET A 1 27.03 5.70 23.84
C MET A 1 27.92 6.84 23.34
N THR A 2 28.70 6.61 22.29
CA THR A 2 29.43 7.67 21.58
C THR A 2 28.39 8.59 20.94
N SER A 3 28.52 9.90 21.13
CA SER A 3 27.61 10.86 20.49
C SER A 3 27.72 10.73 18.99
N LEU A 4 26.60 10.55 18.31
CA LEU A 4 26.57 10.51 16.84
C LEU A 4 27.10 11.82 16.26
N PRO A 5 27.83 11.77 15.12
CA PRO A 5 28.36 12.95 14.45
C PRO A 5 27.24 13.66 13.66
N TYR A 6 26.32 14.26 14.38
CA TYR A 6 25.24 15.00 13.75
C TYR A 6 25.73 16.22 12.97
N GLN A 7 25.15 16.43 11.80
CA GLN A 7 25.33 17.63 10.98
C GLN A 7 23.96 18.23 10.61
N THR A 8 23.94 19.39 10.03
CA THR A 8 22.70 20.00 9.53
C THR A 8 22.22 19.26 8.28
N ALA A 9 20.92 19.38 7.96
CA ALA A 9 20.37 18.79 6.74
C ALA A 9 21.07 19.39 5.49
N ASP A 10 21.32 20.70 5.48
CA ASP A 10 22.01 21.40 4.39
C ASP A 10 23.44 20.87 4.16
N GLU A 11 24.14 20.49 5.22
CA GLU A 11 25.47 19.88 5.13
C GLU A 11 25.38 18.43 4.61
N ALA A 12 24.45 17.66 5.16
CA ALA A 12 24.29 16.26 4.81
C ALA A 12 23.94 16.05 3.33
N VAL A 13 23.04 16.88 2.77
CA VAL A 13 22.60 16.74 1.38
C VAL A 13 23.65 17.24 0.37
N LYS A 14 24.79 17.84 0.80
CA LYS A 14 25.88 18.23 -0.12
C LYS A 14 26.55 17.07 -0.84
N ILE A 15 26.42 15.86 -0.30
CA ILE A 15 26.94 14.64 -0.96
C ILE A 15 26.22 14.33 -2.27
N VAL A 16 24.97 14.78 -2.43
CA VAL A 16 24.17 14.59 -3.65
C VAL A 16 24.77 15.36 -4.82
N LYS A 17 24.90 14.72 -5.97
CA LYS A 17 25.43 15.27 -7.21
C LYS A 17 24.39 15.25 -8.31
N SER A 18 24.61 16.08 -9.32
CA SER A 18 23.81 16.01 -10.56
C SER A 18 23.92 14.63 -11.19
N GLY A 19 22.77 14.12 -11.64
CA GLY A 19 22.65 12.78 -12.22
C GLY A 19 22.49 11.64 -11.19
N ASP A 20 22.49 11.92 -9.87
CA ASP A 20 22.25 10.90 -8.87
C ASP A 20 20.80 10.37 -8.92
N HIS A 21 20.63 9.11 -8.57
CA HIS A 21 19.35 8.47 -8.35
C HIS A 21 19.12 8.32 -6.84
N LEU A 22 18.06 8.92 -6.34
CA LEU A 22 17.70 8.96 -4.92
C LEU A 22 16.47 8.14 -4.62
N HIS A 23 16.44 7.55 -3.42
CA HIS A 23 15.26 6.88 -2.88
C HIS A 23 14.96 7.37 -1.47
N TRP A 24 13.67 7.37 -1.09
CA TRP A 24 13.22 7.52 0.29
C TRP A 24 11.95 6.70 0.60
N PRO A 25 11.73 6.32 1.87
CA PRO A 25 10.62 5.49 2.29
C PRO A 25 9.27 6.21 2.15
N CYS A 26 8.21 5.42 2.28
CA CYS A 26 6.85 5.88 2.06
C CYS A 26 6.14 6.42 3.32
N VAL A 27 4.99 7.05 3.10
CA VAL A 27 4.04 7.55 4.11
C VAL A 27 4.73 8.41 5.19
N ALA A 28 4.50 8.10 6.48
CA ALA A 28 5.03 8.86 7.60
C ALA A 28 6.56 8.70 7.80
N ALA A 29 7.21 7.78 7.09
CA ALA A 29 8.66 7.58 7.13
C ALA A 29 9.44 8.48 6.15
N ALA A 30 8.76 9.24 5.28
CA ALA A 30 9.43 10.18 4.37
C ALA A 30 10.19 11.26 5.16
N PRO A 31 11.52 11.43 4.96
CA PRO A 31 12.35 12.36 5.72
C PRO A 31 12.22 13.79 5.18
N GLU A 32 11.08 14.41 5.40
CA GLU A 32 10.71 15.69 4.80
C GLU A 32 11.75 16.80 5.02
N HIS A 33 12.40 16.83 6.18
CA HIS A 33 13.43 17.83 6.46
C HIS A 33 14.65 17.70 5.53
N LEU A 34 15.09 16.47 5.24
CA LEU A 34 16.15 16.21 4.27
C LEU A 34 15.68 16.51 2.84
N ILE A 35 14.44 16.15 2.49
CA ILE A 35 13.88 16.43 1.15
C ILE A 35 13.81 17.94 0.90
N ARG A 36 13.40 18.74 1.88
CA ARG A 36 13.37 20.20 1.77
C ARG A 36 14.76 20.80 1.60
N ALA A 37 15.75 20.29 2.33
CA ALA A 37 17.14 20.72 2.20
C ALA A 37 17.71 20.37 0.80
N LEU A 38 17.36 19.21 0.25
CA LEU A 38 17.71 18.85 -1.13
C LEU A 38 17.10 19.80 -2.14
N VAL A 39 15.78 20.07 -2.04
CA VAL A 39 15.07 20.94 -2.98
C VAL A 39 15.60 22.38 -2.92
N ALA A 40 16.04 22.86 -1.77
CA ALA A 40 16.67 24.17 -1.63
C ALA A 40 17.97 24.31 -2.44
N ARG A 41 18.63 23.18 -2.78
CA ARG A 41 19.81 23.14 -3.66
C ARG A 41 19.51 22.97 -5.15
N ALA A 42 18.26 23.12 -5.57
CA ALA A 42 17.88 22.87 -6.97
C ALA A 42 18.78 23.59 -7.98
N SER A 43 19.15 24.88 -7.71
CA SER A 43 20.03 25.66 -8.60
C SER A 43 21.47 25.09 -8.75
N GLU A 44 21.88 24.16 -7.90
CA GLU A 44 23.20 23.51 -7.93
C GLU A 44 23.16 22.12 -8.59
N LEU A 45 21.96 21.57 -8.82
CA LEU A 45 21.74 20.19 -9.23
C LEU A 45 20.98 20.11 -10.55
N GLU A 46 21.36 19.15 -11.39
CA GLU A 46 20.69 18.84 -12.65
C GLU A 46 20.46 17.34 -12.78
N ASN A 47 19.33 16.95 -13.36
CA ASN A 47 19.00 15.56 -13.69
C ASN A 47 19.09 14.59 -12.50
N VAL A 48 18.67 15.01 -11.31
CA VAL A 48 18.54 14.10 -10.16
C VAL A 48 17.22 13.35 -10.29
N THR A 49 17.31 12.02 -10.38
CA THR A 49 16.13 11.15 -10.42
C THR A 49 15.74 10.73 -9.00
N ILE A 50 14.46 10.82 -8.69
CA ILE A 50 13.91 10.43 -7.41
C ILE A 50 13.02 9.21 -7.64
N THR A 51 13.16 8.18 -6.82
CA THR A 51 12.29 7.01 -6.86
C THR A 51 11.70 6.76 -5.48
N HIS A 52 10.40 6.63 -5.39
CA HIS A 52 9.70 6.23 -4.16
C HIS A 52 8.42 5.49 -4.47
N LEU A 53 7.86 4.82 -3.46
CA LEU A 53 6.60 4.11 -3.60
C LEU A 53 5.41 5.08 -3.47
N TYR A 54 5.10 5.52 -2.28
CA TYR A 54 3.93 6.34 -1.98
C TYR A 54 4.27 7.33 -0.88
N THR A 55 4.24 8.63 -1.19
CA THR A 55 4.50 9.67 -0.21
C THR A 55 3.26 10.52 0.02
N GLU A 56 3.24 11.20 1.15
CA GLU A 56 2.23 12.22 1.51
C GLU A 56 2.96 13.50 1.93
N GLY A 57 2.25 14.60 1.97
CA GLY A 57 2.84 15.89 2.36
C GLY A 57 3.69 16.53 1.27
N TYR A 58 4.90 16.95 1.65
CA TYR A 58 5.78 17.75 0.80
C TYR A 58 6.28 16.99 -0.43
N ALA A 59 6.04 17.58 -1.60
CA ALA A 59 6.49 17.03 -2.88
C ALA A 59 6.83 18.15 -3.90
N ASP A 60 7.39 19.26 -3.45
CA ASP A 60 7.70 20.40 -4.36
C ASP A 60 8.71 20.04 -5.45
N TYR A 61 9.53 18.98 -5.26
CA TYR A 61 10.47 18.48 -6.28
C TYR A 61 9.81 18.09 -7.61
N VAL A 62 8.48 17.87 -7.65
CA VAL A 62 7.75 17.62 -8.92
C VAL A 62 7.08 18.85 -9.50
N LEU A 63 7.26 20.04 -8.92
CA LEU A 63 6.68 21.27 -9.47
C LEU A 63 7.41 21.71 -10.75
N PRO A 64 6.71 22.34 -11.71
CA PRO A 64 7.29 22.74 -12.99
C PRO A 64 8.57 23.58 -12.90
N GLN A 65 8.72 24.38 -11.84
CA GLN A 65 9.89 25.21 -11.62
C GLN A 65 11.18 24.44 -11.33
N TYR A 66 11.06 23.16 -10.96
CA TYR A 66 12.20 22.27 -10.70
C TYR A 66 12.44 21.28 -11.85
N ALA A 67 11.73 21.41 -12.96
CA ALA A 67 11.97 20.60 -14.15
C ALA A 67 13.43 20.78 -14.64
N GLY A 68 14.10 19.65 -14.93
CA GLY A 68 15.52 19.60 -15.27
C GLY A 68 16.45 19.53 -14.05
N HIS A 69 16.01 19.91 -12.86
CA HIS A 69 16.74 19.69 -11.62
C HIS A 69 16.40 18.35 -11.02
N PHE A 70 15.09 18.06 -10.87
CA PHE A 70 14.55 16.83 -10.32
C PHE A 70 13.57 16.18 -11.27
N HIS A 71 13.55 14.85 -11.29
CA HIS A 71 12.55 14.03 -11.97
C HIS A 71 12.10 12.90 -11.04
N LEU A 72 10.79 12.62 -10.99
CA LEU A 72 10.22 11.54 -10.18
C LEU A 72 9.82 10.37 -11.06
N ASP A 73 10.36 9.18 -10.73
CA ASP A 73 9.92 7.86 -11.19
C ASP A 73 9.20 7.16 -10.04
N SER A 74 7.88 7.20 -10.01
CA SER A 74 7.09 6.69 -8.89
C SER A 74 6.60 5.26 -9.12
N PHE A 75 6.74 4.38 -8.14
CA PHE A 75 6.13 3.05 -8.17
C PHE A 75 4.64 3.07 -7.82
N PHE A 76 4.15 4.18 -7.24
CA PHE A 76 2.75 4.37 -6.91
C PHE A 76 2.43 5.88 -6.88
N ILE A 77 1.38 6.29 -7.56
CA ILE A 77 1.02 7.71 -7.69
C ILE A 77 0.21 8.17 -6.47
N GLY A 78 0.88 8.80 -5.52
CA GLY A 78 0.25 9.46 -4.38
C GLY A 78 -0.54 10.71 -4.75
N GLY A 79 -1.42 11.15 -3.86
CA GLY A 79 -2.23 12.35 -4.07
C GLY A 79 -1.41 13.62 -4.33
N ASN A 80 -0.26 13.75 -3.65
CA ASN A 80 0.64 14.89 -3.72
C ASN A 80 1.43 14.97 -5.04
N VAL A 81 1.66 13.86 -5.75
CA VAL A 81 2.40 13.81 -7.02
C VAL A 81 1.51 13.55 -8.24
N ARG A 82 0.22 13.24 -8.04
CA ARG A 82 -0.72 12.84 -9.11
C ARG A 82 -0.82 13.88 -10.23
N LYS A 83 -0.96 15.16 -9.87
CA LYS A 83 -1.06 16.22 -10.87
C LYS A 83 0.21 16.32 -11.72
N ALA A 84 1.37 16.17 -11.11
CA ALA A 84 2.66 16.21 -11.82
C ALA A 84 2.76 15.04 -12.81
N THR A 85 2.43 13.81 -12.39
CA THR A 85 2.40 12.62 -13.25
C THR A 85 1.43 12.81 -14.44
N GLN A 86 0.22 13.31 -14.17
CA GLN A 86 -0.78 13.56 -15.22
C GLN A 86 -0.39 14.69 -16.19
N SER A 87 0.56 15.55 -15.81
CA SER A 87 1.04 16.69 -16.61
C SER A 87 2.44 16.45 -17.22
N GLY A 88 3.03 15.26 -17.06
CA GLY A 88 4.31 14.89 -17.64
C GLY A 88 5.54 15.43 -16.90
N TYR A 89 5.40 15.89 -15.64
CA TYR A 89 6.51 16.30 -14.77
C TYR A 89 7.02 15.19 -13.87
N ALA A 90 6.37 14.04 -13.88
CA ALA A 90 6.76 12.83 -13.18
C ALA A 90 6.28 11.62 -13.97
N ASP A 91 6.94 10.49 -13.80
CA ASP A 91 6.60 9.22 -14.44
C ASP A 91 6.12 8.18 -13.44
N TYR A 92 5.38 7.20 -13.96
CA TYR A 92 4.90 6.05 -13.21
C TYR A 92 5.54 4.77 -13.75
N ILE A 93 6.12 3.99 -12.86
CA ILE A 93 6.66 2.66 -13.17
C ILE A 93 5.62 1.61 -12.81
N PRO A 94 4.89 1.03 -13.79
CA PRO A 94 3.89 0.02 -13.52
C PRO A 94 4.55 -1.30 -13.09
N CYS A 95 4.28 -1.72 -11.87
CA CYS A 95 4.76 -2.99 -11.30
C CYS A 95 3.83 -3.47 -10.18
N SER A 96 3.89 -4.75 -9.83
CA SER A 96 3.37 -5.24 -8.56
C SER A 96 4.25 -4.76 -7.42
N LEU A 97 3.67 -4.57 -6.25
CA LEU A 97 4.44 -4.09 -5.11
C LEU A 97 5.54 -5.07 -4.70
N SER A 98 5.28 -6.38 -4.80
CA SER A 98 6.28 -7.42 -4.57
C SER A 98 7.53 -7.30 -5.47
N ASP A 99 7.40 -6.70 -6.66
CA ASP A 99 8.50 -6.54 -7.62
C ASP A 99 9.38 -5.32 -7.34
N THR A 100 8.92 -4.33 -6.59
CA THR A 100 9.65 -3.07 -6.38
C THR A 100 11.05 -3.28 -5.80
N ALA A 101 11.18 -4.13 -4.77
CA ALA A 101 12.48 -4.46 -4.19
C ALA A 101 13.38 -5.20 -5.19
N ARG A 102 12.81 -6.09 -6.03
CA ARG A 102 13.56 -6.80 -7.08
C ARG A 102 14.06 -5.85 -8.16
N ILE A 103 13.20 -4.93 -8.63
CA ILE A 103 13.55 -3.90 -9.62
C ILE A 103 14.78 -3.10 -9.16
N ILE A 104 14.83 -2.74 -7.87
CA ILE A 104 15.96 -2.02 -7.29
C ILE A 104 17.19 -2.95 -7.16
N ARG A 105 17.04 -4.14 -6.58
CA ARG A 105 18.15 -5.08 -6.35
C ARG A 105 18.84 -5.53 -7.63
N GLU A 106 18.07 -5.72 -8.71
CA GLU A 106 18.56 -6.09 -10.03
C GLU A 106 19.11 -4.89 -10.82
N GLY A 107 18.94 -3.66 -10.32
CA GLY A 107 19.49 -2.44 -10.92
C GLY A 107 18.67 -1.89 -12.09
N HIS A 108 17.43 -2.33 -12.27
CA HIS A 108 16.52 -1.74 -13.26
C HIS A 108 16.11 -0.30 -12.88
N GLN A 109 16.10 0.00 -11.59
CA GLN A 109 16.09 1.36 -11.03
C GLN A 109 17.38 1.55 -10.23
N PRO A 110 18.32 2.38 -10.73
CA PRO A 110 19.57 2.68 -10.02
C PRO A 110 19.29 3.43 -8.71
N VAL A 111 20.17 3.28 -7.73
CA VAL A 111 20.13 4.02 -6.47
C VAL A 111 21.55 4.41 -6.08
N ASN A 112 21.88 5.70 -6.10
CA ASN A 112 23.12 6.24 -5.56
C ASN A 112 22.96 6.64 -4.10
N GLY A 113 21.86 7.28 -3.74
CA GLY A 113 21.62 7.76 -2.40
C GLY A 113 20.25 7.38 -1.85
N VAL A 114 20.20 7.14 -0.54
CA VAL A 114 18.95 6.90 0.18
C VAL A 114 18.81 7.88 1.32
N PHE A 115 17.68 8.55 1.41
CA PHE A 115 17.31 9.36 2.56
C PHE A 115 16.32 8.55 3.41
N ILE A 116 16.60 8.37 4.68
CA ILE A 116 15.73 7.64 5.60
C ILE A 116 15.40 8.47 6.83
N MET A 117 14.23 8.25 7.42
CA MET A 117 13.91 8.70 8.77
C MET A 117 13.95 7.46 9.68
N VAL A 118 14.64 7.58 10.80
CA VAL A 118 14.90 6.46 11.71
C VAL A 118 14.61 6.82 13.15
N SER A 119 14.38 5.80 13.97
CA SER A 119 14.33 5.91 15.42
C SER A 119 15.67 6.35 16.00
N GLU A 120 15.70 6.64 17.30
CA GLU A 120 16.95 6.69 18.06
C GLU A 120 17.66 5.33 18.02
N PRO A 121 19.01 5.31 18.04
CA PRO A 121 19.79 4.08 18.13
C PRO A 121 19.47 3.24 19.37
N ASP A 122 19.56 1.93 19.22
CA ASP A 122 19.54 1.01 20.34
C ASP A 122 20.94 0.72 20.92
N GLU A 123 21.00 -0.14 21.94
CA GLU A 123 22.24 -0.53 22.61
C GLU A 123 23.12 -1.48 21.79
N GLU A 124 22.60 -2.02 20.69
CA GLU A 124 23.26 -2.96 19.78
C GLU A 124 23.76 -2.28 18.49
N ASP A 125 23.83 -0.96 18.44
CA ASP A 125 24.21 -0.14 17.28
C ASP A 125 23.27 -0.33 16.06
N PHE A 126 21.95 -0.47 16.32
CA PHE A 126 20.90 -0.46 15.31
C PHE A 126 19.99 0.76 15.46
N VAL A 127 19.41 1.16 14.35
CA VAL A 127 18.25 2.06 14.28
C VAL A 127 17.10 1.32 13.63
N SER A 128 15.88 1.85 13.77
CA SER A 128 14.71 1.30 13.08
C SER A 128 14.20 2.25 12.02
N LEU A 129 13.87 1.73 10.83
CA LEU A 129 13.10 2.43 9.79
C LEU A 129 11.68 2.77 10.26
N GLY A 130 11.27 2.20 11.40
CA GLY A 130 10.00 2.50 12.06
C GLY A 130 8.79 2.14 11.22
N THR A 131 8.11 3.16 10.70
CA THR A 131 6.79 3.00 10.10
C THR A 131 6.79 2.42 8.68
N SER A 132 7.94 2.30 8.00
CA SER A 132 8.00 1.76 6.64
C SER A 132 9.34 1.14 6.30
N VAL A 133 9.27 -0.11 5.83
CA VAL A 133 10.40 -0.83 5.22
C VAL A 133 10.24 -0.84 3.71
N ASP A 134 9.08 -1.22 3.23
CA ASP A 134 8.71 -1.29 1.81
C ASP A 134 9.85 -1.83 0.91
N CYS A 135 10.24 -1.12 -0.14
CA CYS A 135 11.43 -1.40 -0.96
C CYS A 135 12.67 -0.62 -0.49
N THR A 136 12.59 0.13 0.62
CA THR A 136 13.68 0.96 1.14
C THR A 136 14.87 0.12 1.58
N LEU A 137 14.64 -1.08 2.13
CA LEU A 137 15.75 -1.99 2.46
C LEU A 137 16.57 -2.35 1.21
N ALA A 138 15.91 -2.67 0.10
CA ALA A 138 16.60 -2.94 -1.17
C ALA A 138 17.37 -1.72 -1.68
N ALA A 139 16.84 -0.52 -1.47
CA ALA A 139 17.54 0.72 -1.81
C ALA A 139 18.80 0.92 -0.95
N ILE A 140 18.72 0.70 0.37
CA ILE A 140 19.87 0.77 1.30
C ILE A 140 20.95 -0.25 0.92
N GLU A 141 20.57 -1.44 0.50
CA GLU A 141 21.53 -2.49 0.07
C GLU A 141 22.32 -2.08 -1.19
N ARG A 142 21.75 -1.26 -2.05
CA ARG A 142 22.33 -0.84 -3.34
C ARG A 142 23.00 0.52 -3.31
N ALA A 143 22.69 1.36 -2.33
CA ALA A 143 23.12 2.75 -2.27
C ALA A 143 24.63 2.90 -2.03
N ASP A 144 25.22 3.93 -2.67
CA ASP A 144 26.58 4.38 -2.41
C ASP A 144 26.66 5.15 -1.07
N TYR A 145 25.57 5.82 -0.69
CA TYR A 145 25.45 6.56 0.57
C TYR A 145 24.01 6.56 1.13
N VAL A 146 23.90 6.60 2.46
CA VAL A 146 22.64 6.66 3.20
C VAL A 146 22.68 7.85 4.15
N ILE A 147 21.70 8.75 4.07
CA ILE A 147 21.53 9.89 4.99
C ILE A 147 20.35 9.60 5.90
N ALA A 148 20.58 9.56 7.20
CA ALA A 148 19.57 9.27 8.19
C ALA A 148 19.15 10.53 8.95
N GLN A 149 17.85 10.83 8.90
CA GLN A 149 17.18 11.77 9.79
C GLN A 149 16.72 11.01 11.04
N VAL A 150 17.42 11.21 12.16
CA VAL A 150 17.01 10.64 13.46
C VAL A 150 15.86 11.49 14.01
N ASN A 151 14.75 10.82 14.32
CA ASN A 151 13.55 11.44 14.88
C ASN A 151 13.10 10.63 16.10
N ARG A 152 13.06 11.24 17.29
CA ARG A 152 12.62 10.55 18.52
C ARG A 152 11.17 10.09 18.51
N HIS A 153 10.34 10.65 17.59
CA HIS A 153 8.95 10.25 17.42
C HIS A 153 8.79 9.03 16.50
N MET A 154 9.85 8.62 15.78
CA MET A 154 9.84 7.40 14.98
C MET A 154 9.82 6.17 15.89
N PRO A 155 8.79 5.30 15.81
CA PRO A 155 8.76 4.11 16.64
C PRO A 155 9.90 3.16 16.27
N TYR A 156 10.45 2.49 17.28
CA TYR A 156 11.39 1.40 17.05
C TYR A 156 10.62 0.13 16.75
N CYS A 157 10.55 -0.27 15.48
CA CYS A 157 9.88 -1.49 15.03
C CYS A 157 10.88 -2.61 14.78
N TYR A 158 10.42 -3.84 14.96
CA TYR A 158 11.20 -5.06 14.71
C TYR A 158 10.96 -5.60 13.29
N GLY A 159 11.71 -6.63 12.92
CA GLY A 159 11.70 -7.20 11.60
C GLY A 159 12.84 -6.65 10.76
N ASP A 160 12.60 -6.50 9.47
CA ASP A 160 13.57 -5.94 8.52
C ASP A 160 13.72 -4.41 8.66
N ALA A 161 12.93 -3.81 9.56
CA ALA A 161 13.06 -2.40 9.92
C ALA A 161 14.38 -2.08 10.66
N ARG A 162 15.05 -3.08 11.26
CA ARG A 162 16.31 -2.87 11.98
C ARG A 162 17.48 -2.74 11.01
N ILE A 163 18.10 -1.56 11.00
CA ILE A 163 19.24 -1.22 10.14
C ILE A 163 20.48 -0.99 11.01
N PRO A 164 21.62 -1.68 10.73
CA PRO A 164 22.87 -1.42 11.46
C PRO A 164 23.39 -0.01 11.16
N MET A 165 23.82 0.70 12.18
CA MET A 165 24.34 2.07 12.07
C MET A 165 25.50 2.19 11.08
N SER A 166 26.26 1.12 10.87
CA SER A 166 27.38 1.05 9.91
C SER A 166 26.94 1.23 8.43
N LYS A 167 25.64 1.14 8.13
CA LYS A 167 25.10 1.43 6.79
C LYS A 167 24.87 2.92 6.54
N ILE A 168 24.94 3.75 7.59
CA ILE A 168 24.58 5.17 7.51
C ILE A 168 25.84 6.01 7.33
N THR A 169 25.82 6.82 6.27
CA THR A 169 26.92 7.69 5.88
C THR A 169 26.88 9.03 6.61
N ALA A 170 25.68 9.58 6.79
CA ALA A 170 25.50 10.88 7.41
C ALA A 170 24.28 10.90 8.34
N TRP A 171 24.40 11.64 9.45
CA TRP A 171 23.41 11.72 10.50
C TRP A 171 22.89 13.14 10.67
N VAL A 172 21.56 13.30 10.66
CA VAL A 172 20.88 14.56 10.91
C VAL A 172 19.89 14.37 12.04
N ARG A 173 19.89 15.24 13.04
CA ARG A 173 18.87 15.24 14.10
C ARG A 173 17.75 16.18 13.73
N HIS A 174 16.54 15.66 13.64
CA HIS A 174 15.34 16.49 13.46
C HIS A 174 14.14 15.79 14.08
N ASP A 175 13.69 16.31 15.24
CA ASP A 175 12.55 15.78 15.96
C ASP A 175 11.28 16.51 15.51
N ALA A 176 10.35 15.77 14.88
CA ALA A 176 9.05 16.27 14.46
C ALA A 176 7.98 15.18 14.64
N PRO A 177 6.72 15.55 14.95
CA PRO A 177 5.61 14.60 14.95
C PRO A 177 5.51 13.90 13.60
N LEU A 178 5.14 12.61 13.62
CA LEU A 178 4.86 11.87 12.39
C LEU A 178 3.51 12.27 11.82
N ALA A 179 3.37 12.17 10.49
CA ALA A 179 2.08 12.37 9.85
C ALA A 179 1.08 11.32 10.34
N GLU A 180 -0.14 11.76 10.66
CA GLU A 180 -1.23 10.90 11.09
C GLU A 180 -2.28 10.73 9.99
N ALA A 181 -2.93 9.57 9.98
CA ALA A 181 -4.04 9.30 9.08
C ALA A 181 -5.34 9.90 9.63
N GLU A 182 -6.16 10.45 8.74
CA GLU A 182 -7.53 10.85 9.08
C GLU A 182 -8.49 9.71 8.72
N PHE A 183 -9.42 9.40 9.61
CA PHE A 183 -10.46 8.39 9.41
C PHE A 183 -11.84 9.05 9.46
N PRO A 184 -12.44 9.37 8.29
CA PRO A 184 -13.78 9.96 8.24
C PRO A 184 -14.82 8.96 8.76
N PRO A 185 -15.98 9.43 9.24
CA PRO A 185 -17.08 8.58 9.66
C PRO A 185 -17.53 7.63 8.54
N LEU A 186 -17.90 6.40 8.92
CA LEU A 186 -18.39 5.39 8.00
C LEU A 186 -19.78 5.76 7.48
N SER A 187 -19.98 5.65 6.17
CA SER A 187 -21.30 5.77 5.55
C SER A 187 -22.14 4.48 5.73
N GLU A 188 -23.44 4.57 5.49
CA GLU A 188 -24.32 3.39 5.48
C GLU A 188 -23.88 2.35 4.42
N GLN A 189 -23.38 2.82 3.27
CA GLN A 189 -22.84 1.95 2.24
C GLN A 189 -21.58 1.20 2.75
N ASP A 190 -20.65 1.90 3.40
CA ASP A 190 -19.45 1.28 3.97
C ASP A 190 -19.81 0.22 4.99
N ILE A 191 -20.78 0.50 5.88
CA ILE A 191 -21.25 -0.43 6.91
C ILE A 191 -21.91 -1.66 6.27
N ALA A 192 -22.71 -1.49 5.22
CA ALA A 192 -23.34 -2.60 4.51
C ALA A 192 -22.29 -3.51 3.83
N ILE A 193 -21.33 -2.91 3.13
CA ILE A 193 -20.20 -3.64 2.52
C ILE A 193 -19.39 -4.38 3.61
N GLY A 194 -19.09 -3.68 4.71
CA GLY A 194 -18.36 -4.25 5.85
C GLY A 194 -19.05 -5.49 6.43
N ARG A 195 -20.38 -5.45 6.57
CA ARG A 195 -21.18 -6.58 7.05
C ARG A 195 -21.15 -7.76 6.09
N HIS A 196 -21.27 -7.53 4.77
CA HIS A 196 -21.19 -8.59 3.77
C HIS A 196 -19.79 -9.23 3.72
N ALA A 197 -18.75 -8.44 3.83
CA ALA A 197 -17.38 -8.94 3.84
C ALA A 197 -17.09 -9.74 5.13
N ALA A 198 -17.47 -9.23 6.30
CA ALA A 198 -17.26 -9.90 7.58
C ALA A 198 -17.95 -11.27 7.64
N ALA A 199 -19.12 -11.42 7.02
CA ALA A 199 -19.85 -12.69 6.95
C ALA A 199 -19.09 -13.79 6.17
N LEU A 200 -18.13 -13.44 5.32
CA LEU A 200 -17.29 -14.38 4.58
C LEU A 200 -16.02 -14.78 5.34
N ILE A 201 -15.62 -14.03 6.35
CA ILE A 201 -14.36 -14.23 7.08
C ILE A 201 -14.55 -15.35 8.12
N PRO A 202 -13.82 -16.46 8.03
CA PRO A 202 -13.92 -17.52 9.02
C PRO A 202 -12.99 -17.27 10.21
N ASP A 203 -13.29 -17.91 11.34
CA ASP A 203 -12.34 -18.00 12.47
C ASP A 203 -11.00 -18.59 12.03
N GLY A 204 -9.92 -18.04 12.56
CA GLY A 204 -8.55 -18.42 12.21
C GLY A 204 -8.05 -17.91 10.87
N ALA A 205 -8.78 -16.98 10.21
CA ALA A 205 -8.35 -16.37 8.98
C ALA A 205 -7.11 -15.49 9.16
N THR A 206 -6.26 -15.43 8.14
CA THR A 206 -5.15 -14.46 8.04
C THR A 206 -5.59 -13.32 7.15
N LEU A 207 -5.59 -12.10 7.70
CA LEU A 207 -6.15 -10.93 7.05
C LEU A 207 -5.06 -10.11 6.33
N GLN A 208 -5.33 -9.74 5.08
CA GLN A 208 -4.80 -8.57 4.41
C GLN A 208 -5.92 -7.56 4.30
N ILE A 209 -5.74 -6.43 4.95
CA ILE A 209 -6.73 -5.35 4.98
C ILE A 209 -5.99 -4.03 4.79
N GLY A 210 -6.42 -3.24 3.81
CA GLY A 210 -5.90 -1.91 3.55
C GLY A 210 -6.40 -0.87 4.56
N ILE A 211 -6.32 0.38 4.17
CA ILE A 211 -6.86 1.53 4.91
C ILE A 211 -8.07 2.10 4.19
N GLY A 212 -8.85 2.89 4.91
CA GLY A 212 -10.03 3.60 4.41
C GLY A 212 -11.33 3.06 4.98
N ASN A 213 -12.44 3.58 4.51
CA ASN A 213 -13.75 3.32 5.10
C ASN A 213 -14.17 1.85 5.02
N ILE A 214 -14.03 1.20 3.87
CA ILE A 214 -14.43 -0.21 3.71
C ILE A 214 -13.62 -1.13 4.62
N PRO A 215 -12.26 -1.10 4.63
CA PRO A 215 -11.46 -1.84 5.60
C PRO A 215 -11.88 -1.60 7.05
N ASN A 216 -12.07 -0.36 7.45
CA ASN A 216 -12.48 -0.01 8.80
C ASN A 216 -13.90 -0.54 9.13
N ALA A 217 -14.82 -0.49 8.16
CA ALA A 217 -16.17 -1.04 8.31
C ALA A 217 -16.16 -2.56 8.48
N VAL A 218 -15.27 -3.28 7.78
CA VAL A 218 -15.08 -4.72 7.95
C VAL A 218 -14.53 -5.03 9.35
N LEU A 219 -13.43 -4.37 9.74
CA LEU A 219 -12.80 -4.58 11.06
C LEU A 219 -13.78 -4.35 12.20
N ALA A 220 -14.64 -3.33 12.11
CA ALA A 220 -15.67 -3.04 13.11
C ALA A 220 -16.70 -4.17 13.30
N GLN A 221 -16.85 -5.09 12.33
CA GLN A 221 -17.77 -6.23 12.41
C GLN A 221 -17.12 -7.51 12.95
N LEU A 222 -15.79 -7.54 13.12
CA LEU A 222 -15.06 -8.78 13.46
C LEU A 222 -14.97 -9.10 14.96
N GLY A 223 -15.57 -8.30 15.83
CA GLY A 223 -15.48 -8.48 17.30
C GLY A 223 -15.93 -9.82 17.84
N GLY A 224 -16.76 -10.58 17.09
CA GLY A 224 -17.20 -11.93 17.46
C GLY A 224 -16.31 -13.08 16.93
N HIS A 225 -15.30 -12.79 16.12
CA HIS A 225 -14.39 -13.79 15.53
C HIS A 225 -13.32 -14.24 16.53
N LYS A 226 -12.60 -15.30 16.19
CA LYS A 226 -11.54 -15.91 17.02
C LYS A 226 -10.31 -16.24 16.19
N HIS A 227 -9.14 -16.06 16.82
CA HIS A 227 -7.85 -16.49 16.29
C HIS A 227 -7.50 -15.93 14.91
N LEU A 228 -7.94 -14.71 14.62
CA LEU A 228 -7.55 -14.03 13.39
C LEU A 228 -6.05 -13.70 13.43
N GLY A 229 -5.43 -13.61 12.28
CA GLY A 229 -4.03 -13.19 12.11
C GLY A 229 -3.90 -12.05 11.13
N ILE A 230 -2.75 -11.37 11.13
CA ILE A 230 -2.43 -10.31 10.17
C ILE A 230 -1.18 -10.69 9.40
N HIS A 231 -1.28 -10.66 8.08
CA HIS A 231 -0.21 -10.64 7.10
C HIS A 231 -0.67 -9.74 5.97
N SER A 232 -0.25 -8.48 6.03
CA SER A 232 -0.81 -7.41 5.20
C SER A 232 0.29 -6.50 4.68
N GLU A 233 0.05 -5.84 3.56
CA GLU A 233 0.90 -4.74 3.11
C GLU A 233 0.92 -3.62 4.15
N MET A 234 -0.27 -3.23 4.60
CA MET A 234 -0.49 -2.13 5.53
C MET A 234 -1.02 -2.62 6.87
N PHE A 235 -0.71 -1.87 7.91
CA PHE A 235 -1.24 -2.05 9.26
C PHE A 235 -1.78 -0.70 9.74
N SER A 236 -2.99 -0.67 10.30
CA SER A 236 -3.67 0.58 10.69
C SER A 236 -4.34 0.49 12.06
N ASP A 237 -4.80 1.61 12.60
CA ASP A 237 -5.49 1.69 13.89
C ASP A 237 -6.70 0.76 14.02
N GLY A 238 -7.39 0.50 12.90
CA GLY A 238 -8.61 -0.33 12.92
C GLY A 238 -8.43 -1.74 13.46
N VAL A 239 -7.20 -2.27 13.47
CA VAL A 239 -6.92 -3.61 14.01
C VAL A 239 -6.65 -3.61 15.53
N LEU A 240 -6.31 -2.47 16.12
CA LEU A 240 -5.92 -2.38 17.54
C LEU A 240 -7.00 -2.88 18.50
N PRO A 241 -8.29 -2.49 18.38
CA PRO A 241 -9.33 -3.01 19.26
C PRO A 241 -9.49 -4.54 19.19
N LEU A 242 -9.25 -5.13 18.01
CA LEU A 242 -9.34 -6.58 17.80
C LEU A 242 -8.13 -7.32 18.39
N ILE A 243 -6.97 -6.71 18.39
CA ILE A 243 -5.78 -7.23 19.06
C ILE A 243 -5.95 -7.12 20.58
N GLU A 244 -6.35 -5.95 21.08
CA GLU A 244 -6.56 -5.69 22.51
C GLU A 244 -7.61 -6.62 23.12
N SER A 245 -8.65 -7.01 22.35
CA SER A 245 -9.68 -7.96 22.77
C SER A 245 -9.31 -9.45 22.57
N GLY A 246 -8.14 -9.73 21.97
CA GLY A 246 -7.69 -11.11 21.70
C GLY A 246 -8.36 -11.78 20.50
N VAL A 247 -9.15 -11.06 19.70
CA VAL A 247 -9.74 -11.56 18.45
C VAL A 247 -8.65 -11.83 17.42
N ILE A 248 -7.65 -10.93 17.34
CA ILE A 248 -6.47 -11.08 16.51
C ILE A 248 -5.29 -11.48 17.40
N ASP A 249 -4.89 -12.75 17.37
CA ASP A 249 -3.77 -13.31 18.14
C ASP A 249 -2.68 -13.94 17.24
N GLY A 250 -2.95 -14.10 15.95
CA GLY A 250 -2.02 -14.67 14.98
C GLY A 250 -1.70 -16.15 15.20
N SER A 251 -2.38 -16.82 16.13
CA SER A 251 -2.06 -18.20 16.57
C SER A 251 -2.24 -19.25 15.47
N ARG A 252 -3.07 -18.97 14.46
CA ARG A 252 -3.36 -19.89 13.35
C ARG A 252 -2.51 -19.65 12.11
N LYS A 253 -1.68 -18.63 12.10
CA LYS A 253 -0.74 -18.38 11.01
C LYS A 253 0.32 -19.48 10.95
N LYS A 254 0.69 -19.90 9.73
CA LYS A 254 1.83 -20.82 9.51
C LYS A 254 3.14 -20.04 9.42
N ASN A 255 3.10 -18.87 8.77
CA ASN A 255 4.24 -17.98 8.71
C ASN A 255 4.22 -17.01 9.89
N ARG A 256 5.31 -16.97 10.67
CA ARG A 256 5.46 -16.09 11.83
C ARG A 256 4.22 -16.17 12.76
N PRO A 257 3.90 -17.34 13.32
CA PRO A 257 2.75 -17.52 14.21
C PRO A 257 2.85 -16.56 15.40
N GLY A 258 1.72 -15.99 15.83
CA GLY A 258 1.65 -15.00 16.90
C GLY A 258 2.20 -13.62 16.54
N LYS A 259 2.65 -13.38 15.29
CA LYS A 259 3.16 -12.06 14.87
C LYS A 259 2.21 -11.37 13.90
N HIS A 260 2.12 -10.06 14.05
CA HIS A 260 1.44 -9.17 13.10
C HIS A 260 2.46 -8.67 12.08
N VAL A 261 2.29 -9.02 10.82
CA VAL A 261 3.27 -8.74 9.76
C VAL A 261 2.71 -7.69 8.81
N ALA A 262 3.49 -6.64 8.57
CA ALA A 262 3.23 -5.64 7.54
C ALA A 262 4.53 -5.15 6.91
N THR A 263 4.44 -4.36 5.82
CA THR A 263 5.61 -3.69 5.26
C THR A 263 5.64 -2.20 5.54
N PHE A 264 4.49 -1.60 5.80
CA PHE A 264 4.40 -0.22 6.32
C PHE A 264 3.13 0.03 7.16
N LEU A 265 3.16 1.12 7.90
CA LEU A 265 2.12 1.54 8.83
C LEU A 265 1.48 2.85 8.34
N LYS A 266 0.17 2.95 8.49
CA LYS A 266 -0.54 4.22 8.32
C LYS A 266 -1.64 4.34 9.36
N GLY A 267 -1.48 5.25 10.30
CA GLY A 267 -2.40 5.41 11.42
C GLY A 267 -2.18 6.69 12.20
N THR A 268 -2.63 6.68 13.43
CA THR A 268 -2.48 7.78 14.39
C THR A 268 -1.34 7.52 15.39
N GLN A 269 -1.09 8.46 16.27
CA GLN A 269 -0.11 8.30 17.36
C GLN A 269 -0.40 7.04 18.19
N LYS A 270 -1.68 6.63 18.35
CA LYS A 270 -2.05 5.40 19.06
C LYS A 270 -1.42 4.16 18.41
N LEU A 271 -1.41 4.09 17.07
CA LEU A 271 -0.75 3.01 16.34
C LEU A 271 0.76 3.06 16.53
N TYR A 272 1.36 4.24 16.44
CA TYR A 272 2.82 4.40 16.58
C TYR A 272 3.30 4.02 17.97
N ASP A 273 2.55 4.37 19.01
CA ASP A 273 2.82 3.95 20.40
C ASP A 273 2.69 2.43 20.56
N TYR A 274 1.67 1.82 19.96
CA TYR A 274 1.45 0.36 20.03
C TYR A 274 2.60 -0.44 19.40
N VAL A 275 3.12 0.00 18.27
CA VAL A 275 4.17 -0.74 17.56
C VAL A 275 5.57 -0.48 18.11
N HIS A 276 5.75 0.58 18.90
CA HIS A 276 7.05 0.93 19.47
C HIS A 276 7.56 -0.18 20.40
N ARG A 277 8.72 -0.78 20.03
CA ARG A 277 9.36 -1.89 20.77
C ARG A 277 8.41 -3.07 21.06
N ASN A 278 7.39 -3.26 20.24
CA ASN A 278 6.46 -4.36 20.38
C ASN A 278 6.98 -5.59 19.59
N PRO A 279 7.40 -6.67 20.29
CA PRO A 279 7.97 -7.84 19.63
C PRO A 279 6.95 -8.65 18.82
N ASP A 280 5.65 -8.41 19.01
CA ASP A 280 4.60 -9.11 18.26
C ASP A 280 4.32 -8.46 16.90
N VAL A 281 4.85 -7.26 16.66
CA VAL A 281 4.76 -6.56 15.38
C VAL A 281 6.09 -6.70 14.60
N ARG A 282 5.98 -7.03 13.32
CA ARG A 282 7.09 -7.09 12.39
C ARG A 282 6.80 -6.25 11.17
N ILE A 283 7.72 -5.34 10.87
CA ILE A 283 7.70 -4.56 9.63
C ILE A 283 8.82 -5.13 8.77
N ASP A 284 8.42 -5.85 7.73
CA ASP A 284 9.31 -6.66 6.90
C ASP A 284 9.38 -6.11 5.46
N ASP A 285 10.44 -6.49 4.74
CA ASP A 285 10.65 -6.18 3.33
C ASP A 285 9.43 -6.61 2.48
N VAL A 286 9.07 -5.77 1.53
CA VAL A 286 7.95 -6.02 0.60
C VAL A 286 8.13 -7.32 -0.19
N ALA A 287 9.37 -7.71 -0.50
CA ALA A 287 9.69 -8.97 -1.17
C ALA A 287 9.28 -10.21 -0.35
N TYR A 288 9.13 -10.08 0.96
CA TYR A 288 8.57 -11.12 1.83
C TYR A 288 7.06 -10.92 2.01
N THR A 289 6.64 -9.73 2.43
CA THR A 289 5.27 -9.44 2.85
C THR A 289 4.28 -9.58 1.69
N ASN A 290 4.66 -9.11 0.51
CA ASN A 290 3.82 -9.12 -0.69
C ASN A 290 4.08 -10.32 -1.61
N ASN A 291 4.96 -11.25 -1.26
CA ASN A 291 5.22 -12.43 -2.07
C ASN A 291 4.02 -13.39 -2.08
N PRO A 292 3.37 -13.64 -3.23
CA PRO A 292 2.19 -14.51 -3.29
C PRO A 292 2.45 -15.93 -2.75
N ALA A 293 3.66 -16.48 -2.94
CA ALA A 293 4.01 -17.80 -2.42
C ALA A 293 4.16 -17.81 -0.89
N VAL A 294 4.62 -16.70 -0.29
CA VAL A 294 4.68 -16.54 1.18
C VAL A 294 3.27 -16.35 1.74
N ILE A 295 2.47 -15.50 1.11
CA ILE A 295 1.08 -15.24 1.50
C ILE A 295 0.28 -16.54 1.52
N ALA A 296 0.37 -17.33 0.45
CA ALA A 296 -0.37 -18.59 0.28
C ALA A 296 -0.06 -19.68 1.34
N GLN A 297 1.06 -19.58 2.03
CA GLN A 297 1.41 -20.54 3.08
C GLN A 297 0.52 -20.40 4.33
N ASN A 298 -0.04 -19.20 4.58
CA ASN A 298 -1.01 -19.03 5.65
C ASN A 298 -2.36 -19.62 5.22
N PRO A 299 -3.09 -20.33 6.10
CA PRO A 299 -4.41 -20.81 5.79
C PRO A 299 -5.45 -19.69 5.81
N LYS A 300 -6.52 -19.85 5.05
CA LYS A 300 -7.69 -18.95 5.05
C LYS A 300 -7.30 -17.49 4.89
N VAL A 301 -6.38 -17.20 3.96
CA VAL A 301 -6.00 -15.81 3.69
C VAL A 301 -7.18 -15.07 3.10
N VAL A 302 -7.58 -14.00 3.75
CA VAL A 302 -8.59 -13.07 3.25
C VAL A 302 -7.88 -11.84 2.72
N ALA A 303 -7.95 -11.63 1.41
CA ALA A 303 -7.40 -10.44 0.75
C ALA A 303 -8.54 -9.49 0.42
N LEU A 304 -8.63 -8.36 1.13
CA LEU A 304 -9.66 -7.34 0.92
C LEU A 304 -9.07 -6.15 0.17
N ASN A 305 -9.48 -6.01 -1.09
CA ASN A 305 -9.03 -4.95 -1.98
C ASN A 305 -10.22 -4.18 -2.58
N SER A 306 -9.96 -3.02 -3.16
CA SER A 306 -10.99 -2.19 -3.78
C SER A 306 -10.78 -2.04 -5.29
N ALA A 307 -11.74 -1.41 -5.97
CA ALA A 307 -11.68 -1.15 -7.39
C ALA A 307 -12.21 0.24 -7.75
N ILE A 308 -11.71 0.77 -8.86
CA ILE A 308 -12.31 1.91 -9.55
C ILE A 308 -13.50 1.41 -10.37
N GLN A 309 -13.31 0.35 -11.16
CA GLN A 309 -14.35 -0.30 -11.96
C GLN A 309 -14.14 -1.83 -12.03
N ILE A 310 -15.24 -2.56 -12.22
CA ILE A 310 -15.26 -3.98 -12.63
C ILE A 310 -16.20 -4.15 -13.81
N ASP A 311 -15.76 -4.90 -14.83
CA ASP A 311 -16.61 -5.22 -15.99
C ASP A 311 -17.45 -6.51 -15.76
N LEU A 312 -18.43 -6.75 -16.61
CA LEU A 312 -19.33 -7.92 -16.53
C LEU A 312 -18.63 -9.27 -16.70
N THR A 313 -17.36 -9.30 -17.06
CA THR A 313 -16.53 -10.53 -17.11
C THR A 313 -15.74 -10.75 -15.84
N GLY A 314 -15.65 -9.73 -14.97
CA GLY A 314 -14.90 -9.76 -13.74
C GLY A 314 -13.48 -9.18 -13.84
N GLN A 315 -13.13 -8.44 -14.90
CA GLN A 315 -11.88 -7.67 -14.96
C GLN A 315 -11.97 -6.45 -14.06
N VAL A 316 -10.92 -6.19 -13.29
CA VAL A 316 -10.86 -5.09 -12.30
C VAL A 316 -9.82 -4.06 -12.72
N CYS A 317 -10.25 -2.81 -12.82
CA CYS A 317 -9.39 -1.63 -12.87
C CYS A 317 -9.33 -1.01 -11.47
N ALA A 318 -8.11 -0.72 -10.97
CA ALA A 318 -7.90 -0.09 -9.67
C ALA A 318 -6.88 1.07 -9.71
N ASP A 319 -6.22 1.31 -10.83
CA ASP A 319 -5.09 2.25 -10.95
C ASP A 319 -5.38 3.47 -11.87
N SER A 320 -6.41 3.39 -12.73
CA SER A 320 -6.66 4.40 -13.74
C SER A 320 -8.14 4.73 -13.95
N ILE A 321 -8.42 5.92 -14.46
CA ILE A 321 -9.74 6.35 -14.91
C ILE A 321 -9.64 6.59 -16.41
N GLY A 322 -10.10 5.63 -17.21
CA GLY A 322 -9.77 5.59 -18.63
C GLY A 322 -8.25 5.52 -18.82
N SER A 323 -7.70 6.33 -19.71
CA SER A 323 -6.25 6.43 -19.96
C SER A 323 -5.49 7.27 -18.91
N THR A 324 -6.19 7.88 -17.96
CA THR A 324 -5.54 8.74 -16.96
C THR A 324 -5.15 7.94 -15.73
N MET A 325 -3.86 7.86 -15.46
CA MET A 325 -3.35 7.20 -14.26
C MET A 325 -3.81 7.95 -12.99
N PHE A 326 -4.29 7.19 -12.01
CA PHE A 326 -4.84 7.73 -10.77
C PHE A 326 -4.04 7.33 -9.53
N SER A 327 -3.53 6.10 -9.52
CA SER A 327 -2.75 5.54 -8.41
C SER A 327 -1.66 4.59 -8.94
N GLY A 328 -1.71 3.34 -8.60
CA GLY A 328 -0.86 2.25 -9.06
C GLY A 328 -1.51 0.94 -8.67
N SER A 329 -0.96 -0.17 -9.13
CA SER A 329 -1.47 -1.50 -8.78
C SER A 329 -1.28 -1.84 -7.31
N GLY A 330 -0.23 -1.30 -6.67
CA GLY A 330 0.14 -1.67 -5.30
C GLY A 330 0.32 -3.18 -5.15
N GLY A 331 -0.04 -3.71 -3.98
CA GLY A 331 -0.02 -5.14 -3.68
C GLY A 331 -1.33 -5.88 -3.96
N GLN A 332 -2.31 -5.25 -4.62
CA GLN A 332 -3.62 -5.89 -4.85
C GLN A 332 -3.48 -7.23 -5.55
N LEU A 333 -2.77 -7.29 -6.67
CA LEU A 333 -2.60 -8.53 -7.42
C LEU A 333 -1.83 -9.58 -6.62
N ASP A 334 -0.79 -9.17 -5.88
CA ASP A 334 0.02 -10.05 -5.03
C ASP A 334 -0.86 -10.79 -4.01
N PHE A 335 -1.69 -10.05 -3.27
CA PHE A 335 -2.55 -10.62 -2.25
C PHE A 335 -3.74 -11.39 -2.82
N MET A 336 -4.30 -10.95 -3.94
CA MET A 336 -5.36 -11.70 -4.63
C MET A 336 -4.86 -13.06 -5.12
N LEU A 337 -3.64 -13.14 -5.67
CA LEU A 337 -2.98 -14.39 -6.07
C LEU A 337 -2.66 -15.26 -4.85
N GLY A 338 -2.05 -14.67 -3.83
CA GLY A 338 -1.70 -15.38 -2.60
C GLY A 338 -2.91 -15.95 -1.87
N ALA A 339 -3.99 -15.17 -1.73
CA ALA A 339 -5.24 -15.64 -1.16
C ALA A 339 -5.91 -16.71 -2.03
N GLY A 340 -5.89 -16.55 -3.35
CA GLY A 340 -6.44 -17.55 -4.28
C GLY A 340 -5.73 -18.90 -4.21
N ALA A 341 -4.44 -18.92 -3.87
CA ALA A 341 -3.64 -20.14 -3.70
C ALA A 341 -3.64 -20.68 -2.25
N SER A 342 -4.09 -19.90 -1.28
CA SER A 342 -4.19 -20.30 0.12
C SER A 342 -5.30 -21.34 0.35
N GLU A 343 -5.06 -22.33 1.20
CA GLU A 343 -6.08 -23.29 1.62
C GLU A 343 -7.25 -22.59 2.31
N GLY A 344 -8.44 -22.61 1.69
CA GLY A 344 -9.62 -21.89 2.18
C GLY A 344 -9.52 -20.37 2.05
N GLY A 345 -8.66 -19.89 1.17
CA GLY A 345 -8.45 -18.46 0.96
C GLY A 345 -9.60 -17.76 0.22
N ILE A 346 -9.76 -16.47 0.47
CA ILE A 346 -10.91 -15.65 0.06
C ILE A 346 -10.43 -14.33 -0.53
N PRO A 347 -10.09 -14.28 -1.84
CA PRO A 347 -9.82 -13.04 -2.53
C PRO A 347 -11.12 -12.22 -2.71
N ILE A 348 -11.12 -10.96 -2.23
CA ILE A 348 -12.29 -10.08 -2.23
C ILE A 348 -11.97 -8.77 -2.92
N VAL A 349 -12.85 -8.35 -3.82
CA VAL A 349 -12.95 -6.98 -4.34
C VAL A 349 -14.21 -6.35 -3.76
N ALA A 350 -14.05 -5.33 -2.92
CA ALA A 350 -15.15 -4.65 -2.25
C ALA A 350 -15.18 -3.16 -2.63
N MET A 351 -16.33 -2.66 -3.05
CA MET A 351 -16.50 -1.28 -3.50
C MET A 351 -17.96 -0.83 -3.40
N PRO A 352 -18.26 0.47 -3.22
CA PRO A 352 -19.60 1.00 -3.47
C PRO A 352 -20.02 0.69 -4.93
N SER A 353 -21.28 0.40 -5.15
CA SER A 353 -21.79 0.11 -6.51
C SER A 353 -21.73 1.31 -7.45
N ILE A 354 -21.81 2.52 -6.89
CA ILE A 354 -21.71 3.80 -7.60
C ILE A 354 -20.75 4.74 -6.87
N THR A 355 -20.23 5.72 -7.59
CA THR A 355 -19.48 6.83 -7.01
C THR A 355 -20.40 7.85 -6.34
N ALA A 356 -19.86 8.78 -5.55
CA ALA A 356 -20.61 9.90 -4.99
C ALA A 356 -21.29 10.78 -6.06
N LYS A 357 -20.84 10.71 -7.31
CA LYS A 357 -21.45 11.41 -8.47
C LYS A 357 -22.49 10.55 -9.21
N GLY A 358 -22.85 9.38 -8.69
CA GLY A 358 -23.84 8.48 -9.30
C GLY A 358 -23.30 7.63 -10.48
N VAL A 359 -22.01 7.62 -10.72
CA VAL A 359 -21.40 6.82 -11.81
C VAL A 359 -21.24 5.38 -11.36
N SER A 360 -21.73 4.42 -12.16
CA SER A 360 -21.61 2.99 -11.86
C SER A 360 -20.16 2.53 -11.85
N LYS A 361 -19.81 1.70 -10.87
CA LYS A 361 -18.50 1.03 -10.78
C LYS A 361 -18.54 -0.41 -11.33
N ILE A 362 -19.75 -0.97 -11.54
CA ILE A 362 -19.96 -2.18 -12.32
C ILE A 362 -20.38 -1.74 -13.72
N VAL A 363 -19.59 -2.11 -14.74
CA VAL A 363 -19.73 -1.58 -16.11
C VAL A 363 -19.79 -2.71 -17.13
N PRO A 364 -20.41 -2.50 -18.31
CA PRO A 364 -20.42 -3.52 -19.38
C PRO A 364 -19.00 -3.95 -19.79
N THR A 365 -18.13 -2.97 -20.03
CA THR A 365 -16.69 -3.09 -20.31
C THR A 365 -15.97 -2.00 -19.56
N LEU A 366 -14.74 -2.24 -19.15
CA LEU A 366 -13.92 -1.18 -18.55
C LEU A 366 -13.86 0.03 -19.48
N THR A 367 -13.80 1.22 -18.90
CA THR A 367 -13.65 2.46 -19.67
C THR A 367 -12.45 2.36 -20.61
N VAL A 368 -12.61 2.85 -21.85
CA VAL A 368 -11.53 2.78 -22.86
C VAL A 368 -10.24 3.41 -22.32
N GLY A 369 -9.15 2.64 -22.42
CA GLY A 369 -7.84 3.03 -21.89
C GLY A 369 -7.58 2.64 -20.43
N ALA A 370 -8.59 2.13 -19.71
CA ALA A 370 -8.39 1.67 -18.31
C ALA A 370 -7.53 0.39 -18.26
N GLY A 371 -6.61 0.34 -17.30
CA GLY A 371 -5.77 -0.83 -17.03
C GLY A 371 -6.54 -1.97 -16.36
N VAL A 372 -6.10 -3.20 -16.56
CA VAL A 372 -6.60 -4.38 -15.82
C VAL A 372 -5.59 -4.71 -14.73
N VAL A 373 -5.83 -4.26 -13.52
CA VAL A 373 -4.96 -4.53 -12.37
C VAL A 373 -5.15 -5.96 -11.88
N THR A 374 -6.40 -6.42 -11.75
CA THR A 374 -6.69 -7.80 -11.39
C THR A 374 -7.46 -8.48 -12.53
N PRO A 375 -6.85 -9.48 -13.20
CA PRO A 375 -7.49 -10.17 -14.31
C PRO A 375 -8.67 -11.03 -13.83
N ARG A 376 -9.65 -11.24 -14.75
CA ARG A 376 -10.88 -12.01 -14.46
C ARG A 376 -10.64 -13.42 -13.93
N THR A 377 -9.46 -13.98 -14.18
CA THR A 377 -9.06 -15.32 -13.73
C THR A 377 -8.73 -15.40 -12.25
N VAL A 378 -8.45 -14.25 -11.62
CA VAL A 378 -8.00 -14.15 -10.21
C VAL A 378 -9.12 -13.63 -9.30
N VAL A 379 -10.14 -12.95 -9.85
CA VAL A 379 -11.25 -12.39 -9.07
C VAL A 379 -12.21 -13.50 -8.64
N HIS A 380 -12.37 -13.68 -7.30
CA HIS A 380 -13.31 -14.62 -6.73
C HIS A 380 -14.55 -13.90 -6.19
N TRP A 381 -14.44 -13.20 -5.08
CA TRP A 381 -15.57 -12.50 -4.46
C TRP A 381 -15.63 -11.04 -4.86
N VAL A 382 -16.82 -10.57 -5.16
CA VAL A 382 -17.13 -9.16 -5.39
C VAL A 382 -18.24 -8.74 -4.46
N ILE A 383 -18.04 -7.61 -3.76
CA ILE A 383 -18.95 -7.11 -2.73
C ILE A 383 -19.30 -5.65 -3.01
N THR A 384 -20.59 -5.36 -2.95
CA THR A 384 -21.13 -4.00 -2.88
C THR A 384 -22.07 -3.88 -1.69
N GLU A 385 -22.66 -2.72 -1.48
CA GLU A 385 -23.72 -2.51 -0.46
C GLU A 385 -24.97 -3.39 -0.70
N TYR A 386 -25.15 -3.92 -1.91
CA TYR A 386 -26.28 -4.78 -2.29
C TYR A 386 -26.04 -6.27 -2.08
N GLY A 387 -24.84 -6.69 -1.74
CA GLY A 387 -24.52 -8.08 -1.45
C GLY A 387 -23.12 -8.52 -1.85
N ALA A 388 -22.87 -9.82 -1.73
CA ALA A 388 -21.63 -10.49 -2.08
C ALA A 388 -21.90 -11.62 -3.08
N VAL A 389 -21.10 -11.70 -4.14
CA VAL A 389 -21.19 -12.75 -5.17
C VAL A 389 -19.84 -13.40 -5.40
N ASN A 390 -19.86 -14.72 -5.68
CA ASN A 390 -18.65 -15.48 -5.98
C ASN A 390 -18.60 -15.80 -7.49
N LEU A 391 -17.55 -15.31 -8.15
CA LEU A 391 -17.30 -15.49 -9.59
C LEU A 391 -16.41 -16.70 -9.89
N PHE A 392 -15.78 -17.30 -8.87
CA PHE A 392 -14.85 -18.41 -9.07
C PHE A 392 -15.58 -19.63 -9.67
N GLY A 393 -15.01 -20.19 -10.75
CA GLY A 393 -15.59 -21.33 -11.45
C GLY A 393 -16.87 -21.02 -12.26
N LYS A 394 -17.28 -19.75 -12.35
CA LYS A 394 -18.51 -19.35 -13.06
C LYS A 394 -18.23 -19.00 -14.52
N PRO A 395 -19.09 -19.46 -15.48
CA PRO A 395 -19.01 -19.06 -16.86
C PRO A 395 -19.37 -17.57 -17.03
N LEU A 396 -18.88 -16.91 -18.07
CA LEU A 396 -19.03 -15.46 -18.28
C LEU A 396 -20.48 -14.99 -18.19
N ARG A 397 -21.43 -15.77 -18.75
CA ARG A 397 -22.87 -15.42 -18.70
C ARG A 397 -23.41 -15.41 -17.26
N GLU A 398 -22.95 -16.33 -16.42
CA GLU A 398 -23.33 -16.38 -15.00
C GLU A 398 -22.65 -15.25 -14.21
N ARG A 399 -21.36 -14.95 -14.48
CA ARG A 399 -20.65 -13.82 -13.88
C ARG A 399 -21.40 -12.51 -14.11
N ALA A 400 -21.84 -12.25 -15.35
CA ALA A 400 -22.61 -11.05 -15.67
C ALA A 400 -23.88 -10.97 -14.82
N LYS A 401 -24.67 -12.05 -14.72
CA LYS A 401 -25.89 -12.09 -13.90
C LYS A 401 -25.59 -11.80 -12.41
N LEU A 402 -24.55 -12.41 -11.88
CA LEU A 402 -24.13 -12.21 -10.48
C LEU A 402 -23.70 -10.76 -10.22
N LEU A 403 -22.88 -10.17 -11.10
CA LEU A 403 -22.44 -8.78 -10.96
C LEU A 403 -23.60 -7.79 -11.09
N ILE A 404 -24.55 -8.04 -12.00
CA ILE A 404 -25.76 -7.23 -12.17
C ILE A 404 -26.60 -7.28 -10.89
N SER A 405 -26.72 -8.43 -10.23
CA SER A 405 -27.52 -8.57 -9.01
C SER A 405 -27.05 -7.68 -7.86
N ILE A 406 -25.76 -7.36 -7.82
CA ILE A 406 -25.15 -6.48 -6.80
C ILE A 406 -24.81 -5.07 -7.32
N ALA A 407 -25.19 -4.74 -8.56
CA ALA A 407 -25.08 -3.39 -9.10
C ALA A 407 -26.15 -2.47 -8.52
N HIS A 408 -25.93 -1.16 -8.59
CA HIS A 408 -26.95 -0.19 -8.20
C HIS A 408 -28.23 -0.40 -9.03
N PRO A 409 -29.43 -0.36 -8.44
CA PRO A 409 -30.69 -0.62 -9.16
C PRO A 409 -30.91 0.22 -10.41
N SER A 410 -30.45 1.48 -10.40
CA SER A 410 -30.63 2.40 -11.54
C SER A 410 -29.89 2.01 -12.82
N VAL A 411 -28.92 1.10 -12.77
CA VAL A 411 -28.10 0.72 -13.92
C VAL A 411 -28.30 -0.74 -14.34
N ARG A 412 -29.08 -1.52 -13.59
CA ARG A 412 -29.25 -2.97 -13.87
C ARG A 412 -29.81 -3.26 -15.24
N GLU A 413 -30.83 -2.51 -15.69
CA GLU A 413 -31.45 -2.69 -17.02
C GLU A 413 -30.45 -2.45 -18.14
N GLU A 414 -29.61 -1.41 -18.03
CA GLU A 414 -28.55 -1.13 -19.00
C GLU A 414 -27.51 -2.26 -19.04
N LEU A 415 -27.10 -2.76 -17.87
CA LEU A 415 -26.15 -3.85 -17.75
C LEU A 415 -26.71 -5.17 -18.28
N GLU A 416 -28.03 -5.45 -18.06
CA GLU A 416 -28.72 -6.63 -18.62
C GLU A 416 -28.75 -6.60 -20.13
N ARG A 417 -29.06 -5.44 -20.74
CA ARG A 417 -29.04 -5.25 -22.19
C ARG A 417 -27.63 -5.49 -22.75
N ALA A 418 -26.61 -4.90 -22.16
CA ALA A 418 -25.23 -5.08 -22.59
C ALA A 418 -24.76 -6.54 -22.42
N ALA A 419 -25.21 -7.24 -21.38
CA ALA A 419 -24.92 -8.65 -21.17
C ALA A 419 -25.59 -9.53 -22.23
N PHE A 420 -26.83 -9.20 -22.66
CA PHE A 420 -27.56 -9.90 -23.72
C PHE A 420 -26.88 -9.72 -25.08
N GLU A 421 -26.53 -8.48 -25.45
CA GLU A 421 -25.80 -8.17 -26.69
C GLU A 421 -24.46 -8.91 -26.75
N ARG A 422 -23.69 -8.92 -25.68
CA ARG A 422 -22.42 -9.67 -25.57
C ARG A 422 -22.61 -11.18 -25.75
N ALA A 423 -23.75 -11.74 -25.38
CA ALA A 423 -24.04 -13.14 -25.49
C ALA A 423 -24.48 -13.56 -26.93
N GLY A 424 -24.46 -12.64 -27.87
CA GLY A 424 -24.90 -12.85 -29.26
C GLY A 424 -26.41 -12.73 -29.46
N GLY A 425 -27.10 -12.06 -28.55
CA GLY A 425 -28.49 -11.67 -28.71
C GLY A 425 -28.59 -10.56 -29.77
N ASN A 426 -29.37 -10.78 -30.80
CA ASN A 426 -29.79 -9.79 -31.81
C ASN A 426 -31.13 -9.18 -31.38
#